data_8cd7f5d7e63b2c138631c2ec80c2040c
#
_entry.id   8cd7f5d7e63b2c138631c2ec80c2040c
#
_cell.length_a   1.000
_cell.length_b   1.000
_cell.length_c   1.000
_cell.angle_alpha   90.00
_cell.angle_beta   90.00
_cell.angle_gamma   90.00
#
_symmetry.space_group_name_H-M   'P 1'
#
loop_
_entity.id
_entity.type
_entity.pdbx_description
1 polymer ?
#
loop_
_entity_poly.entity_id
_entity_poly.type
_entity_poly.pdbx_seq_one_letter_code
_entity_poly.pdbx_strand_id
1 'polypeptide(L)'
;MHYGEIKNCDIANGEGVRVTLFVSGCTNHCENCFQPQTWDFVYGEPFTEQTQETLLHMLKPAYINGLTLLGGEPMEPENQRALLPFMKKVRETYPEKTVWIFSGFTWEELHREGSHPRCEVTDALLSLADVLVDGRFVEALHDISLRFRGSSNQRLIDVQKTLKNGEIVLWND
;
A
#
# COMPACT_ATOMS: atom_id res chain seq x y z
N MET A 1 -3.89 -13.11 6.56
CA MET A 1 -3.44 -12.52 5.29
C MET A 1 -2.39 -13.41 4.65
N HIS A 2 -2.39 -13.48 3.32
CA HIS A 2 -1.33 -14.08 2.51
C HIS A 2 -0.64 -13.00 1.67
N TYR A 3 0.48 -13.34 1.08
CA TYR A 3 1.20 -12.47 0.15
C TYR A 3 1.77 -13.29 -1.03
N GLY A 4 1.81 -12.68 -2.21
CA GLY A 4 2.30 -13.33 -3.42
C GLY A 4 3.80 -13.19 -3.63
N GLU A 5 4.37 -12.05 -3.25
CA GLU A 5 5.79 -11.75 -3.52
C GLU A 5 6.33 -10.71 -2.54
N ILE A 6 7.63 -10.77 -2.30
CA ILE A 6 8.42 -9.72 -1.67
C ILE A 6 9.54 -9.34 -2.65
N LYS A 7 9.64 -8.05 -3.00
CA LYS A 7 10.78 -7.53 -3.77
C LYS A 7 11.70 -6.74 -2.86
N ASN A 8 12.96 -7.14 -2.85
CA ASN A 8 14.03 -6.35 -2.24
C ASN A 8 14.65 -5.43 -3.30
N CYS A 9 15.00 -4.21 -2.91
CA CYS A 9 15.60 -3.21 -3.82
C CYS A 9 14.71 -2.86 -5.03
N ASP A 10 13.41 -2.71 -4.80
CA ASP A 10 12.44 -2.26 -5.82
C ASP A 10 12.57 -0.75 -6.04
N ILE A 11 12.60 -0.33 -7.30
CA ILE A 11 12.67 1.09 -7.72
C ILE A 11 11.43 1.55 -8.49
N ALA A 12 10.48 0.65 -8.73
CA ALA A 12 9.32 0.94 -9.57
C ALA A 12 8.09 1.43 -8.78
N ASN A 13 7.99 1.05 -7.52
CA ASN A 13 6.77 1.22 -6.72
C ASN A 13 6.96 2.23 -5.58
N GLY A 14 7.25 3.46 -5.93
CA GLY A 14 7.47 4.57 -5.01
C GLY A 14 8.87 5.17 -5.13
N GLU A 15 9.08 6.29 -4.48
CA GLU A 15 10.34 7.02 -4.55
C GLU A 15 11.48 6.31 -3.83
N GLY A 16 12.65 6.29 -4.49
CA GLY A 16 13.87 5.69 -3.96
C GLY A 16 13.91 4.16 -4.10
N VAL A 17 14.82 3.53 -3.36
CA VAL A 17 14.97 2.07 -3.32
C VAL A 17 14.14 1.52 -2.18
N ARG A 18 13.28 0.56 -2.45
CA ARG A 18 12.25 0.13 -1.50
C ARG A 18 12.21 -1.37 -1.30
N VAL A 19 11.69 -1.79 -0.18
CA VAL A 19 11.20 -3.15 0.03
C VAL A 19 9.71 -3.14 -0.27
N THR A 20 9.26 -4.02 -1.16
CA THR A 20 7.86 -4.06 -1.60
C THR A 20 7.23 -5.39 -1.23
N LEU A 21 6.10 -5.33 -0.53
CA LEU A 21 5.27 -6.48 -0.18
C LEU A 21 4.02 -6.48 -1.07
N PHE A 22 3.85 -7.55 -1.85
CA PHE A 22 2.67 -7.78 -2.68
C PHE A 22 1.68 -8.67 -1.92
N VAL A 23 0.69 -8.06 -1.27
CA VAL A 23 -0.33 -8.78 -0.51
C VAL A 23 -1.30 -9.52 -1.43
N SER A 24 -1.99 -10.52 -0.90
CA SER A 24 -3.04 -11.26 -1.58
C SER A 24 -4.41 -10.89 -1.02
N GLY A 25 -5.44 -11.00 -1.86
CA GLY A 25 -6.81 -10.61 -1.58
C GLY A 25 -7.15 -9.24 -2.17
N CYS A 26 -8.12 -9.22 -3.08
CA CYS A 26 -8.62 -8.01 -3.70
C CYS A 26 -10.03 -8.23 -4.24
N THR A 27 -10.96 -7.37 -3.86
CA THR A 27 -12.34 -7.37 -4.36
C THR A 27 -12.58 -6.38 -5.50
N ASN A 28 -11.59 -5.58 -5.88
CA ASN A 28 -11.75 -4.58 -6.95
C ASN A 28 -11.85 -5.21 -8.34
N HIS A 29 -11.13 -6.28 -8.62
CA HIS A 29 -11.15 -7.02 -9.89
C HIS A 29 -11.06 -6.12 -11.13
N CYS A 30 -10.10 -5.20 -11.14
CA CYS A 30 -9.92 -4.25 -12.23
C CYS A 30 -9.69 -4.96 -13.57
N GLU A 31 -10.29 -4.43 -14.63
CA GLU A 31 -10.03 -4.90 -15.99
C GLU A 31 -8.54 -4.75 -16.32
N ASN A 32 -7.95 -5.82 -16.91
CA ASN A 32 -6.52 -5.90 -17.23
C ASN A 32 -5.57 -5.71 -16.03
N CYS A 33 -6.00 -6.16 -14.84
CA CYS A 33 -5.13 -6.19 -13.68
C CYS A 33 -3.84 -6.95 -13.97
N PHE A 34 -2.69 -6.38 -13.57
CA PHE A 34 -1.37 -7.01 -13.79
C PHE A 34 -1.16 -8.29 -12.98
N GLN A 35 -1.90 -8.48 -11.90
CA GLN A 35 -1.74 -9.61 -10.97
C GLN A 35 -3.09 -10.21 -10.57
N PRO A 36 -3.90 -10.73 -11.50
CA PRO A 36 -5.22 -11.26 -11.18
C PRO A 36 -5.18 -12.46 -10.22
N GLN A 37 -4.06 -13.19 -10.15
CA GLN A 37 -3.86 -14.26 -9.18
C GLN A 37 -3.93 -13.76 -7.72
N THR A 38 -3.58 -12.51 -7.47
CA THR A 38 -3.65 -11.91 -6.12
C THR A 38 -5.07 -11.51 -5.69
N TRP A 39 -6.08 -11.70 -6.53
CA TRP A 39 -7.47 -11.54 -6.11
C TRP A 39 -7.87 -12.57 -5.05
N ASP A 40 -7.29 -13.77 -5.15
CA ASP A 40 -7.49 -14.83 -4.16
C ASP A 40 -6.78 -14.47 -2.84
N PHE A 41 -7.54 -14.43 -1.74
CA PHE A 41 -7.05 -14.08 -0.40
C PHE A 41 -6.04 -15.10 0.18
N VAL A 42 -6.01 -16.31 -0.36
CA VAL A 42 -5.07 -17.36 0.08
C VAL A 42 -3.96 -17.65 -0.93
N TYR A 43 -3.84 -16.82 -1.97
CA TYR A 43 -2.76 -16.94 -2.93
C TYR A 43 -1.39 -16.68 -2.27
N GLY A 44 -0.41 -17.49 -2.62
CA GLY A 44 0.98 -17.36 -2.17
C GLY A 44 1.21 -17.90 -0.76
N GLU A 45 2.03 -17.21 0.00
CA GLU A 45 2.50 -17.66 1.32
C GLU A 45 1.76 -16.95 2.47
N PRO A 46 1.58 -17.61 3.62
CA PRO A 46 1.00 -16.95 4.79
C PRO A 46 1.94 -15.87 5.35
N PHE A 47 1.35 -14.73 5.72
CA PHE A 47 2.04 -13.62 6.34
C PHE A 47 2.22 -13.88 7.84
N THR A 48 3.41 -14.37 8.21
CA THR A 48 3.74 -14.80 9.58
C THR A 48 4.64 -13.78 10.29
N GLU A 49 4.88 -13.99 11.58
CA GLU A 49 5.89 -13.20 12.31
C GLU A 49 7.28 -13.35 11.70
N GLN A 50 7.63 -14.54 11.20
CA GLN A 50 8.89 -14.76 10.50
C GLN A 50 8.98 -13.92 9.22
N THR A 51 7.88 -13.78 8.48
CA THR A 51 7.80 -12.89 7.31
C THR A 51 8.02 -11.43 7.70
N GLN A 52 7.41 -10.99 8.81
CA GLN A 52 7.59 -9.63 9.33
C GLN A 52 9.05 -9.36 9.72
N GLU A 53 9.71 -10.30 10.39
CA GLU A 53 11.13 -10.18 10.76
C GLU A 53 12.03 -10.10 9.53
N THR A 54 11.75 -10.92 8.51
CA THR A 54 12.46 -10.88 7.24
C THR A 54 12.35 -9.51 6.57
N LEU A 55 11.14 -8.95 6.51
CA LEU A 55 10.90 -7.61 5.95
C LEU A 55 11.61 -6.51 6.76
N LEU A 56 11.58 -6.59 8.09
CA LEU A 56 12.31 -5.65 8.96
C LEU A 56 13.82 -5.72 8.73
N HIS A 57 14.36 -6.92 8.52
CA HIS A 57 15.77 -7.10 8.19
C HIS A 57 16.11 -6.51 6.81
N MET A 58 15.26 -6.70 5.81
CA MET A 58 15.42 -6.12 4.47
C MET A 58 15.38 -4.59 4.48
N LEU A 59 14.63 -3.98 5.40
CA LEU A 59 14.55 -2.53 5.57
C LEU A 59 15.77 -1.90 6.23
N LYS A 60 16.62 -2.68 6.89
CA LYS A 60 17.76 -2.19 7.69
C LYS A 60 18.81 -1.38 6.91
N PRO A 61 19.24 -1.77 5.68
CA PRO A 61 20.29 -1.04 4.98
C PRO A 61 19.95 0.44 4.77
N ALA A 62 20.95 1.32 4.92
CA ALA A 62 20.77 2.77 4.79
C ALA A 62 20.30 3.20 3.40
N TYR A 63 20.65 2.44 2.35
CA TYR A 63 20.21 2.75 0.98
C TYR A 63 18.74 2.39 0.70
N ILE A 64 18.07 1.66 1.58
CA ILE A 64 16.63 1.38 1.47
C ILE A 64 15.86 2.59 2.02
N ASN A 65 15.06 3.23 1.16
CA ASN A 65 14.30 4.43 1.51
C ASN A 65 13.01 4.14 2.28
N GLY A 66 12.44 2.95 2.08
CA GLY A 66 11.22 2.60 2.80
C GLY A 66 10.53 1.34 2.35
N LEU A 67 9.30 1.19 2.83
CA LEU A 67 8.40 0.07 2.56
C LEU A 67 7.29 0.49 1.58
N THR A 68 6.96 -0.38 0.66
CA THR A 68 5.76 -0.25 -0.18
C THR A 68 4.85 -1.46 0.02
N LEU A 69 3.57 -1.18 0.20
CA LEU A 69 2.50 -2.18 0.29
C LEU A 69 1.63 -2.07 -0.96
N LEU A 70 1.57 -3.13 -1.74
CA LEU A 70 0.70 -3.25 -2.91
C LEU A 70 0.40 -4.72 -3.20
N GLY A 71 0.06 -5.08 -4.43
CA GLY A 71 -0.22 -6.45 -4.86
C GLY A 71 -1.69 -6.63 -5.17
N GLY A 72 -2.42 -7.40 -4.38
CA GLY A 72 -3.88 -7.43 -4.37
C GLY A 72 -4.41 -6.09 -3.86
N GLU A 73 -4.93 -6.06 -2.65
CA GLU A 73 -5.44 -4.82 -2.06
C GLU A 73 -5.04 -4.72 -0.58
N PRO A 74 -4.04 -3.90 -0.23
CA PRO A 74 -3.65 -3.72 1.17
C PRO A 74 -4.77 -3.18 2.07
N MET A 75 -5.72 -2.44 1.49
CA MET A 75 -6.82 -1.83 2.24
C MET A 75 -8.09 -2.69 2.30
N GLU A 76 -8.05 -3.96 1.90
CA GLU A 76 -9.08 -4.91 2.31
C GLU A 76 -9.09 -5.03 3.84
N PRO A 77 -10.26 -5.04 4.51
CA PRO A 77 -10.33 -5.05 5.98
C PRO A 77 -9.49 -6.17 6.63
N GLU A 78 -9.49 -7.36 6.06
CA GLU A 78 -8.66 -8.48 6.53
C GLU A 78 -7.16 -8.16 6.46
N ASN A 79 -6.73 -7.57 5.36
CA ASN A 79 -5.34 -7.20 5.15
C ASN A 79 -4.93 -6.03 6.06
N GLN A 80 -5.77 -5.03 6.22
CA GLN A 80 -5.52 -3.92 7.15
C GLN A 80 -5.25 -4.41 8.57
N ARG A 81 -6.07 -5.34 9.06
CA ARG A 81 -5.91 -5.90 10.42
C ARG A 81 -4.61 -6.67 10.59
N ALA A 82 -4.18 -7.38 9.55
CA ALA A 82 -2.91 -8.10 9.57
C ALA A 82 -1.69 -7.17 9.44
N LEU A 83 -1.81 -6.09 8.64
CA LEU A 83 -0.73 -5.15 8.38
C LEU A 83 -0.48 -4.16 9.54
N LEU A 84 -1.50 -3.79 10.30
CA LEU A 84 -1.37 -2.77 11.35
C LEU A 84 -0.28 -3.08 12.38
N PRO A 85 -0.21 -4.29 12.98
CA PRO A 85 0.87 -4.62 13.92
C PRO A 85 2.26 -4.54 13.28
N PHE A 86 2.39 -4.98 12.05
CA PHE A 86 3.64 -4.92 11.31
C PHE A 86 4.06 -3.47 11.01
N MET A 87 3.14 -2.64 10.56
CA MET A 87 3.41 -1.22 10.28
C MET A 87 3.85 -0.46 11.54
N LYS A 88 3.28 -0.78 12.70
CA LYS A 88 3.73 -0.25 13.99
C LYS A 88 5.20 -0.62 14.26
N LYS A 89 5.56 -1.90 14.08
CA LYS A 89 6.95 -2.36 14.22
C LYS A 89 7.90 -1.63 13.26
N VAL A 90 7.49 -1.40 12.01
CA VAL A 90 8.28 -0.65 11.03
C VAL A 90 8.54 0.77 11.50
N ARG A 91 7.51 1.47 12.00
CA ARG A 91 7.65 2.84 12.51
C ARG A 91 8.50 2.94 13.76
N GLU A 92 8.36 1.99 14.67
CA GLU A 92 9.19 1.93 15.89
C GLU A 92 10.66 1.68 15.57
N THR A 93 10.93 0.80 14.60
CA THR A 93 12.31 0.38 14.27
C THR A 93 13.00 1.36 13.32
N TYR A 94 12.26 1.91 12.35
CA TYR A 94 12.78 2.76 11.28
C TYR A 94 11.89 4.00 11.08
N PRO A 95 11.84 4.93 12.04
CA PRO A 95 10.96 6.12 11.95
C PRO A 95 11.30 7.04 10.77
N GLU A 96 12.54 6.98 10.26
CA GLU A 96 13.03 7.78 9.13
C GLU A 96 12.64 7.23 7.75
N LYS A 97 12.21 5.95 7.68
CA LYS A 97 11.86 5.31 6.40
C LYS A 97 10.41 5.59 6.03
N THR A 98 10.18 5.88 4.75
CA THR A 98 8.83 6.19 4.27
C THR A 98 8.01 4.93 4.00
N VAL A 99 6.70 5.03 4.18
CA VAL A 99 5.75 3.95 3.89
C VAL A 99 4.77 4.43 2.81
N TRP A 100 4.71 3.68 1.72
CA TRP A 100 3.79 3.87 0.61
C TRP A 100 2.76 2.76 0.59
N ILE A 101 1.49 3.11 0.37
CA ILE A 101 0.40 2.16 0.20
C ILE A 101 -0.26 2.43 -1.15
N PHE A 102 -0.42 1.38 -1.95
CA PHE A 102 -1.21 1.42 -3.19
C PHE A 102 -2.55 0.76 -2.93
N SER A 103 -3.63 1.46 -3.23
CA SER A 103 -5.00 0.96 -3.05
C SER A 103 -5.87 1.28 -4.26
N GLY A 104 -6.71 0.33 -4.64
CA GLY A 104 -7.78 0.58 -5.60
C GLY A 104 -8.93 1.39 -4.99
N PHE A 105 -9.05 1.41 -3.67
CA PHE A 105 -10.04 2.25 -2.99
C PHE A 105 -9.58 3.70 -2.92
N THR A 106 -10.52 4.63 -3.02
CA THR A 106 -10.22 6.06 -2.91
C THR A 106 -10.13 6.50 -1.46
N TRP A 107 -9.49 7.65 -1.22
CA TRP A 107 -9.45 8.29 0.10
C TRP A 107 -10.85 8.46 0.70
N GLU A 108 -11.81 8.85 -0.13
CA GLU A 108 -13.19 9.06 0.28
C GLU A 108 -13.88 7.74 0.68
N GLU A 109 -13.62 6.65 -0.04
CA GLU A 109 -14.13 5.31 0.33
C GLU A 109 -13.53 4.83 1.67
N LEU A 110 -12.25 5.09 1.91
CA LEU A 110 -11.56 4.70 3.14
C LEU A 110 -12.07 5.46 4.38
N HIS A 111 -12.66 6.64 4.19
CA HIS A 111 -13.18 7.47 5.29
C HIS A 111 -14.71 7.48 5.40
N ARG A 112 -15.41 6.87 4.45
CA ARG A 112 -16.88 6.83 4.46
C ARG A 112 -17.37 5.66 5.32
N GLU A 113 -18.13 5.97 6.36
CA GLU A 113 -18.78 4.96 7.19
C GLU A 113 -19.67 4.03 6.36
N GLY A 114 -19.57 2.71 6.63
CA GLY A 114 -20.31 1.67 5.93
C GLY A 114 -19.78 1.31 4.55
N SER A 115 -18.72 1.94 4.05
CA SER A 115 -18.07 1.49 2.82
C SER A 115 -17.28 0.20 3.06
N HIS A 116 -17.08 -0.59 2.00
CA HIS A 116 -16.42 -1.89 2.10
C HIS A 116 -15.02 -1.83 2.75
N PRO A 117 -14.10 -0.92 2.35
CA PRO A 117 -12.74 -0.91 2.93
C PRO A 117 -12.68 -0.30 4.33
N ARG A 118 -13.72 0.43 4.77
CA ARG A 118 -13.72 1.10 6.08
C ARG A 118 -13.88 0.10 7.21
N CYS A 119 -12.92 0.01 8.09
CA CYS A 119 -12.99 -0.82 9.29
C CYS A 119 -12.36 -0.11 10.50
N GLU A 120 -12.38 -0.75 11.67
CA GLU A 120 -11.93 -0.17 12.93
C GLU A 120 -10.44 0.20 12.98
N VAL A 121 -9.63 -0.35 12.08
CA VAL A 121 -8.17 -0.08 12.04
C VAL A 121 -7.74 0.87 10.90
N THR A 122 -8.66 1.29 10.04
CA THR A 122 -8.33 2.07 8.84
C THR A 122 -7.59 3.37 9.18
N ASP A 123 -8.09 4.16 10.12
CA ASP A 123 -7.44 5.42 10.51
C ASP A 123 -6.06 5.20 11.12
N ALA A 124 -5.92 4.18 11.97
CA ALA A 124 -4.64 3.85 12.59
C ALA A 124 -3.62 3.42 11.53
N LEU A 125 -4.02 2.61 10.55
CA LEU A 125 -3.15 2.15 9.47
C LEU A 125 -2.71 3.33 8.58
N LEU A 126 -3.65 4.17 8.14
CA LEU A 126 -3.35 5.35 7.32
C LEU A 126 -2.45 6.35 8.03
N SER A 127 -2.61 6.54 9.35
CA SER A 127 -1.74 7.43 10.12
C SER A 127 -0.26 7.02 10.11
N LEU A 128 0.03 5.77 9.80
CA LEU A 128 1.38 5.22 9.70
C LEU A 128 1.95 5.28 8.27
N ALA A 129 1.18 5.71 7.28
CA ALA A 129 1.62 5.87 5.91
C ALA A 129 2.09 7.30 5.61
N ASP A 130 3.00 7.44 4.66
CA ASP A 130 3.43 8.74 4.13
C ASP A 130 2.73 9.07 2.83
N VAL A 131 2.59 8.09 1.94
CA VAL A 131 1.93 8.27 0.64
C VAL A 131 0.90 7.17 0.43
N LEU A 132 -0.29 7.58 0.02
CA LEU A 132 -1.33 6.69 -0.51
C LEU A 132 -1.50 6.95 -1.99
N VAL A 133 -1.29 5.92 -2.81
CA VAL A 133 -1.68 5.94 -4.22
C VAL A 133 -3.07 5.32 -4.29
N ASP A 134 -4.07 6.15 -4.55
CA ASP A 134 -5.48 5.76 -4.45
C ASP A 134 -6.20 5.71 -5.80
N GLY A 135 -7.23 4.90 -5.87
CA GLY A 135 -8.09 4.77 -7.03
C GLY A 135 -7.82 3.51 -7.86
N ARG A 136 -8.89 2.93 -8.40
CA ARG A 136 -8.81 1.73 -9.23
C ARG A 136 -8.12 2.02 -10.54
N PHE A 137 -7.34 1.04 -11.03
CA PHE A 137 -6.80 1.11 -12.37
C PHE A 137 -7.94 1.13 -13.40
N VAL A 138 -7.90 2.08 -14.31
CA VAL A 138 -8.87 2.26 -15.40
C VAL A 138 -8.11 2.18 -16.73
N GLU A 139 -8.33 1.10 -17.48
CA GLU A 139 -7.63 0.84 -18.76
C GLU A 139 -7.76 2.01 -19.75
N ALA A 140 -8.95 2.59 -19.87
CA ALA A 140 -9.18 3.74 -20.77
C ALA A 140 -8.37 5.00 -20.40
N LEU A 141 -7.83 5.06 -19.19
CA LEU A 141 -7.03 6.18 -18.67
C LEU A 141 -5.56 5.77 -18.45
N HIS A 142 -5.17 4.60 -18.98
CA HIS A 142 -3.80 4.09 -18.88
C HIS A 142 -2.82 5.03 -19.56
N ASP A 143 -1.75 5.38 -18.86
CA ASP A 143 -0.69 6.26 -19.37
C ASP A 143 0.66 5.86 -18.74
N ILE A 144 1.55 5.34 -19.57
CA ILE A 144 2.88 4.87 -19.15
C ILE A 144 3.84 6.01 -18.77
N SER A 145 3.49 7.26 -19.05
CA SER A 145 4.29 8.42 -18.65
C SER A 145 4.06 8.84 -17.19
N LEU A 146 3.02 8.33 -16.56
CA LEU A 146 2.70 8.63 -15.16
C LEU A 146 3.70 7.97 -14.20
N ARG A 147 4.21 8.74 -13.25
CA ARG A 147 5.05 8.19 -12.18
C ARG A 147 4.20 7.49 -11.13
N PHE A 148 4.62 6.29 -10.74
CA PHE A 148 4.07 5.50 -9.62
C PHE A 148 2.57 5.19 -9.68
N ARG A 149 1.93 5.32 -10.86
CA ARG A 149 0.52 4.98 -11.07
C ARG A 149 0.29 4.55 -12.51
N GLY A 150 -0.74 3.75 -12.74
CA GLY A 150 -1.02 3.17 -14.07
C GLY A 150 -2.04 3.95 -14.89
N SER A 151 -2.94 4.70 -14.26
CA SER A 151 -4.00 5.47 -14.94
C SER A 151 -4.17 6.86 -14.32
N SER A 152 -4.59 7.82 -15.15
CA SER A 152 -4.63 9.24 -14.79
C SER A 152 -5.64 9.60 -13.71
N ASN A 153 -6.62 8.75 -13.44
CA ASN A 153 -7.58 8.93 -12.34
C ASN A 153 -6.99 8.64 -10.96
N GLN A 154 -5.87 7.94 -10.88
CA GLN A 154 -5.20 7.61 -9.62
C GLN A 154 -4.46 8.84 -9.09
N ARG A 155 -4.41 8.98 -7.76
CA ARG A 155 -3.77 10.12 -7.08
C ARG A 155 -2.66 9.64 -6.17
N LEU A 156 -1.59 10.43 -6.08
CA LEU A 156 -0.56 10.29 -5.05
C LEU A 156 -0.90 11.29 -3.95
N ILE A 157 -1.34 10.79 -2.80
CA ILE A 157 -1.79 11.61 -1.67
C ILE A 157 -0.69 11.64 -0.61
N ASP A 158 -0.26 12.84 -0.21
CA ASP A 158 0.57 13.05 0.98
C ASP A 158 -0.31 12.87 2.21
N VAL A 159 -0.23 11.69 2.83
CA VAL A 159 -1.14 11.29 3.91
C VAL A 159 -0.97 12.20 5.12
N GLN A 160 0.28 12.49 5.52
CA GLN A 160 0.53 13.27 6.73
C GLN A 160 0.05 14.71 6.59
N LYS A 161 0.28 15.34 5.44
CA LYS A 161 -0.25 16.68 5.18
C LYS A 161 -1.77 16.69 5.07
N THR A 162 -2.35 15.69 4.44
CA THR A 162 -3.79 15.54 4.31
C THR A 162 -4.46 15.42 5.68
N LEU A 163 -3.94 14.56 6.56
CA LEU A 163 -4.47 14.40 7.92
C LEU A 163 -4.34 15.68 8.75
N LYS A 164 -3.22 16.42 8.58
CA LYS A 164 -2.98 17.67 9.30
C LYS A 164 -3.91 18.79 8.83
N ASN A 165 -4.15 18.88 7.52
CA ASN A 165 -4.89 20.00 6.92
C ASN A 165 -6.41 19.75 6.88
N GLY A 166 -6.85 18.50 6.97
CA GLY A 166 -8.27 18.12 6.83
C GLY A 166 -8.79 18.13 5.39
N GLU A 167 -7.92 18.33 4.42
CA GLU A 167 -8.22 18.28 2.98
C GLU A 167 -7.10 17.54 2.23
N ILE A 168 -7.45 16.95 1.08
CA ILE A 168 -6.48 16.16 0.30
C ILE A 168 -5.35 17.05 -0.21
N VAL A 169 -4.13 16.70 0.18
CA VAL A 169 -2.88 17.29 -0.30
C VAL A 169 -2.17 16.26 -1.17
N LEU A 170 -1.91 16.61 -2.42
CA LEU A 170 -1.17 15.73 -3.33
C LEU A 170 0.32 15.71 -2.99
N TRP A 171 0.91 14.53 -3.09
CA TRP A 171 2.35 14.37 -3.00
C TRP A 171 3.00 14.96 -4.26
N ASN A 172 3.99 15.81 -4.08
CA ASN A 172 4.69 16.43 -5.20
C ASN A 172 5.76 15.49 -5.75
N ASP A 173 5.65 15.21 -7.02
CA ASP A 173 6.66 14.53 -7.83
C ASP A 173 7.93 15.35 -7.99
#